data_a0f47abfa238a332dc5aa04eed4332cb
#
_entry.id   a0f47abfa238a332dc5aa04eed4332cb
#
_cell.length_a   1.000
_cell.length_b   1.000
_cell.length_c   1.000
_cell.angle_alpha   90.00
_cell.angle_beta   90.00
_cell.angle_gamma   90.00
#
_symmetry.space_group_name_H-M   'P 1'
#
loop_
_entity.id
_entity.type
_entity.pdbx_description
1 polymer ?
#
loop_
_entity_poly.entity_id
_entity_poly.type
_entity_poly.pdbx_seq_one_letter_code
_entity_poly.pdbx_strand_id
1 'polypeptide(L)'
;MHYRHNGKKLTTAALLAAAVTGLKAEGRPNIILIMTDQQTADAMSNRGNANVKTPAMDMLAADGVSFTNAYCSYPLSGPSRASLFTGKMPVELNIPDNEIGLPAAEIPQTLGFKLAEAGYECLYAGKWHIPTVEIPDGEFGFRKISGMNDMTLVNSITEELSAKRDKPLFLVTSFLNPHEICEYARSQTLHYGEVEIPDNAKLPSLPDNFNAVKQLPEGLMIHKAMSPKLYPTNNYSTPDWRNYLYTYYRLVERVDQNLADLIAELKKNNLYDNSLIVFLSDHGDGVAAHHWNQKRALFEETIRIPLIVKPPLKDRNKFAGNTSQALINIGIDIYPTLCEYAGSNIPADRNGRSMKALMEGTVDTHHKNIFIETLLDGINLRGWCVIEGNYKYVYYRMFAGKEQLFDLKTDKGEKNNLVKKVAYTEVRKNMRRIMLE
;
A
#
# COMPACT_ATOMS: atom_id res chain seq x y z
N MET A 1 -15.22 70.80 36.97
CA MET A 1 -16.16 69.69 37.40
C MET A 1 -15.71 68.40 36.75
N HIS A 2 -15.11 67.60 37.53
CA HIS A 2 -15.22 66.19 37.74
C HIS A 2 -15.85 65.36 36.58
N TYR A 3 -15.09 64.40 36.04
CA TYR A 3 -15.38 62.97 36.33
C TYR A 3 -14.23 62.02 36.05
N ARG A 4 -14.13 61.10 36.98
CA ARG A 4 -13.14 60.02 37.17
C ARG A 4 -13.33 58.86 36.22
N HIS A 5 -12.21 58.21 35.92
CA HIS A 5 -11.88 56.79 35.98
C HIS A 5 -13.00 55.74 35.82
N ASN A 6 -12.77 54.85 34.89
CA ASN A 6 -12.68 53.44 35.26
C ASN A 6 -11.84 52.67 34.25
N GLY A 7 -10.64 52.33 34.67
CA GLY A 7 -9.80 51.31 34.05
C GLY A 7 -10.14 49.93 34.60
N LYS A 8 -9.57 48.92 33.98
CA LYS A 8 -9.49 47.52 34.32
C LYS A 8 -10.70 46.69 33.88
N LYS A 9 -10.46 46.00 32.71
CA LYS A 9 -10.78 44.60 32.45
C LYS A 9 -10.26 44.19 31.06
N LEU A 10 -8.94 44.06 30.96
CA LEU A 10 -8.24 43.47 29.81
C LEU A 10 -7.01 42.73 30.31
N THR A 11 -7.23 41.66 31.09
CA THR A 11 -6.18 40.73 31.49
C THR A 11 -6.80 39.43 32.04
N THR A 12 -7.51 38.68 31.21
CA THR A 12 -7.84 37.29 31.56
C THR A 12 -8.04 36.36 30.34
N ALA A 13 -7.91 36.87 29.13
CA ALA A 13 -8.07 36.06 27.91
C ALA A 13 -6.74 35.62 27.26
N ALA A 14 -5.60 36.10 27.76
CA ALA A 14 -4.29 35.80 27.19
C ALA A 14 -3.53 34.67 27.91
N LEU A 15 -4.07 34.09 28.97
CA LEU A 15 -3.42 33.02 29.77
C LEU A 15 -4.02 31.62 29.56
N LEU A 16 -5.05 31.46 28.69
CA LEU A 16 -5.60 30.11 28.38
C LEU A 16 -5.10 29.55 27.04
N ALA A 17 -4.34 30.28 26.24
CA ALA A 17 -3.80 29.80 24.98
C ALA A 17 -2.39 29.18 25.10
N ALA A 18 -1.75 29.24 26.28
CA ALA A 18 -0.38 28.74 26.49
C ALA A 18 -0.30 27.40 27.28
N ALA A 19 -1.43 26.77 27.61
CA ALA A 19 -1.47 25.56 28.43
C ALA A 19 -1.75 24.27 27.65
N VAL A 20 -1.77 24.27 26.28
CA VAL A 20 -2.00 23.08 25.46
C VAL A 20 -0.70 22.52 24.84
N THR A 21 0.45 23.15 25.07
CA THR A 21 1.75 22.70 24.49
C THR A 21 2.60 21.92 25.48
N GLY A 22 2.02 21.05 26.28
CA GLY A 22 2.77 20.30 27.30
C GLY A 22 2.29 18.89 27.55
N LEU A 23 1.59 18.23 26.63
CA LEU A 23 1.44 16.79 26.70
C LEU A 23 2.74 16.14 26.24
N LYS A 24 3.56 15.77 27.22
CA LYS A 24 4.82 15.03 27.04
C LYS A 24 4.64 13.88 26.04
N ALA A 25 5.58 13.78 25.10
CA ALA A 25 5.72 12.66 24.15
C ALA A 25 6.06 11.32 24.85
N GLU A 26 6.08 11.28 26.17
CA GLU A 26 6.34 10.09 26.98
C GLU A 26 5.19 9.09 26.83
N GLY A 27 5.47 7.98 26.12
CA GLY A 27 4.56 6.83 25.97
C GLY A 27 3.98 6.59 24.59
N ARG A 28 4.21 7.47 23.60
CA ARG A 28 3.81 7.20 22.20
C ARG A 28 4.83 6.29 21.51
N PRO A 29 4.36 5.28 20.73
CA PRO A 29 5.28 4.39 20.00
C PRO A 29 5.99 5.12 18.88
N ASN A 30 7.16 4.65 18.48
CA ASN A 30 7.67 4.95 17.16
C ASN A 30 6.76 4.34 16.09
N ILE A 31 6.76 4.91 14.90
CA ILE A 31 5.97 4.44 13.77
C ILE A 31 6.94 4.18 12.61
N ILE A 32 6.95 2.95 12.13
CA ILE A 32 7.81 2.50 11.03
C ILE A 32 6.89 2.01 9.91
N LEU A 33 6.84 2.74 8.81
CA LEU A 33 6.11 2.36 7.61
C LEU A 33 7.10 1.80 6.58
N ILE A 34 6.96 0.52 6.27
CA ILE A 34 7.82 -0.20 5.33
C ILE A 34 6.99 -0.52 4.09
N MET A 35 7.43 -0.03 2.95
CA MET A 35 6.72 -0.18 1.69
C MET A 35 7.57 -0.94 0.68
N THR A 36 6.95 -1.84 -0.07
CA THR A 36 7.49 -2.42 -1.31
C THR A 36 6.74 -1.81 -2.51
N ASP A 37 7.29 -1.94 -3.70
CA ASP A 37 6.65 -1.51 -4.94
C ASP A 37 6.30 -2.72 -5.79
N GLN A 38 5.02 -2.86 -6.13
CA GLN A 38 4.53 -3.90 -7.05
C GLN A 38 4.53 -5.33 -6.47
N GLN A 39 4.47 -5.48 -5.14
CA GLN A 39 4.40 -6.82 -4.52
C GLN A 39 2.95 -7.28 -4.37
N THR A 40 2.58 -8.39 -5.03
CA THR A 40 1.27 -9.02 -4.84
C THR A 40 1.17 -9.74 -3.49
N ALA A 41 -0.05 -9.81 -2.93
CA ALA A 41 -0.32 -10.37 -1.60
C ALA A 41 0.21 -11.80 -1.38
N ASP A 42 0.15 -12.65 -2.41
CA ASP A 42 0.51 -14.05 -2.29
C ASP A 42 2.01 -14.33 -2.60
N ALA A 43 2.82 -13.29 -2.81
CA ALA A 43 4.26 -13.41 -2.95
C ALA A 43 4.98 -13.41 -1.58
N MET A 44 4.51 -14.25 -0.66
CA MET A 44 5.10 -14.47 0.67
C MET A 44 4.99 -15.95 1.07
N SER A 45 6.02 -16.47 1.77
CA SER A 45 6.04 -17.87 2.23
C SER A 45 4.91 -18.19 3.23
N ASN A 46 4.57 -17.27 4.13
CA ASN A 46 3.45 -17.45 5.08
C ASN A 46 2.05 -17.44 4.42
N ARG A 47 1.97 -17.12 3.12
CA ARG A 47 0.75 -17.27 2.32
C ARG A 47 0.67 -18.61 1.60
N GLY A 48 1.61 -19.51 1.87
CA GLY A 48 1.67 -20.86 1.26
C GLY A 48 2.34 -20.88 -0.11
N ASN A 49 3.02 -19.82 -0.53
CA ASN A 49 3.77 -19.78 -1.79
C ASN A 49 5.12 -20.50 -1.62
N ALA A 50 5.22 -21.71 -2.13
CA ALA A 50 6.42 -22.53 -2.07
C ALA A 50 7.56 -22.07 -3.00
N ASN A 51 7.32 -21.06 -3.86
CA ASN A 51 8.30 -20.57 -4.83
C ASN A 51 9.12 -19.39 -4.30
N VAL A 52 8.79 -18.86 -3.12
CA VAL A 52 9.42 -17.70 -2.51
C VAL A 52 9.76 -17.98 -1.05
N LYS A 53 10.86 -17.42 -0.56
CA LYS A 53 11.27 -17.51 0.85
C LYS A 53 11.34 -16.11 1.44
N THR A 54 10.45 -15.82 2.39
CA THR A 54 10.33 -14.50 3.01
C THR A 54 10.36 -14.57 4.55
N PRO A 55 11.46 -15.07 5.15
CA PRO A 55 11.54 -15.29 6.60
C PRO A 55 11.40 -14.00 7.42
N ALA A 56 11.79 -12.83 6.91
CA ALA A 56 11.63 -11.57 7.62
C ALA A 56 10.15 -11.10 7.62
N MET A 57 9.46 -11.25 6.51
CA MET A 57 8.00 -10.99 6.44
C MET A 57 7.23 -11.99 7.33
N ASP A 58 7.66 -13.26 7.35
CA ASP A 58 7.07 -14.30 8.20
C ASP A 58 7.26 -13.97 9.69
N MET A 59 8.43 -13.46 10.08
CA MET A 59 8.72 -13.01 11.45
C MET A 59 7.83 -11.81 11.84
N LEU A 60 7.67 -10.82 10.96
CA LEU A 60 6.74 -9.71 11.23
C LEU A 60 5.30 -10.19 11.38
N ALA A 61 4.88 -11.15 10.55
CA ALA A 61 3.54 -11.74 10.63
C ALA A 61 3.34 -12.51 11.95
N ALA A 62 4.38 -13.20 12.43
CA ALA A 62 4.36 -13.89 13.72
C ALA A 62 4.31 -12.92 14.92
N ASP A 63 4.90 -11.74 14.79
CA ASP A 63 4.92 -10.70 15.82
C ASP A 63 3.71 -9.72 15.72
N GLY A 64 2.89 -9.83 14.68
CA GLY A 64 1.80 -8.91 14.38
C GLY A 64 0.52 -9.57 13.88
N VAL A 65 -0.29 -8.77 13.19
CA VAL A 65 -1.51 -9.21 12.51
C VAL A 65 -1.31 -9.15 11.00
N SER A 66 -1.63 -10.25 10.31
CA SER A 66 -1.65 -10.32 8.85
C SER A 66 -3.06 -10.10 8.31
N PHE A 67 -3.26 -9.09 7.48
CA PHE A 67 -4.54 -8.82 6.82
C PHE A 67 -4.56 -9.52 5.46
N THR A 68 -5.52 -10.43 5.26
CA THR A 68 -5.62 -11.21 4.01
C THR A 68 -6.39 -10.50 2.92
N ASN A 69 -7.25 -9.57 3.28
CA ASN A 69 -8.10 -8.80 2.39
C ASN A 69 -7.74 -7.31 2.44
N ALA A 70 -6.43 -7.03 2.24
CA ALA A 70 -5.91 -5.68 2.10
C ALA A 70 -5.72 -5.33 0.63
N TYR A 71 -6.21 -4.17 0.23
CA TYR A 71 -6.25 -3.72 -1.15
C TYR A 71 -5.67 -2.31 -1.29
N CYS A 72 -5.01 -2.03 -2.42
CA CYS A 72 -4.65 -0.66 -2.77
C CYS A 72 -5.89 0.11 -3.26
N SER A 73 -5.87 1.45 -3.15
CA SER A 73 -6.91 2.30 -3.73
C SER A 73 -6.86 2.34 -5.25
N TYR A 74 -5.66 2.10 -5.79
CA TYR A 74 -5.36 2.25 -7.20
C TYR A 74 -4.13 1.40 -7.58
N PRO A 75 -4.20 0.52 -8.57
CA PRO A 75 -3.06 -0.33 -8.95
C PRO A 75 -2.03 0.42 -9.82
N LEU A 76 -1.50 1.55 -9.30
CA LEU A 76 -0.42 2.34 -9.87
C LEU A 76 0.26 3.17 -8.78
N SER A 77 1.58 3.26 -8.79
CA SER A 77 2.39 3.77 -7.67
C SER A 77 2.03 5.19 -7.25
N GLY A 78 2.04 6.18 -8.16
CA GLY A 78 1.75 7.59 -7.81
C GLY A 78 0.38 7.78 -7.17
N PRO A 79 -0.73 7.37 -7.82
CA PRO A 79 -2.06 7.48 -7.25
C PRO A 79 -2.23 6.72 -5.93
N SER A 80 -1.71 5.48 -5.82
CA SER A 80 -1.79 4.69 -4.59
C SER A 80 -1.05 5.34 -3.43
N ARG A 81 0.17 5.81 -3.67
CA ARG A 81 0.99 6.51 -2.66
C ARG A 81 0.37 7.84 -2.26
N ALA A 82 -0.14 8.62 -3.23
CA ALA A 82 -0.86 9.86 -2.95
C ALA A 82 -2.06 9.61 -2.02
N SER A 83 -2.85 8.58 -2.31
CA SER A 83 -3.96 8.14 -1.46
C SER A 83 -3.48 7.79 -0.05
N LEU A 84 -2.46 6.94 0.08
CA LEU A 84 -1.91 6.50 1.36
C LEU A 84 -1.41 7.66 2.22
N PHE A 85 -0.67 8.61 1.64
CA PHE A 85 -0.10 9.73 2.39
C PHE A 85 -1.10 10.85 2.70
N THR A 86 -2.28 10.87 2.06
CA THR A 86 -3.31 11.88 2.31
C THR A 86 -4.57 11.32 2.97
N GLY A 87 -4.83 10.01 2.88
CA GLY A 87 -6.07 9.38 3.36
C GLY A 87 -7.29 9.67 2.47
N LYS A 88 -7.08 10.09 1.21
CA LYS A 88 -8.12 10.35 0.20
C LYS A 88 -8.02 9.40 -0.98
N MET A 89 -9.15 9.10 -1.61
CA MET A 89 -9.14 8.34 -2.86
C MET A 89 -8.48 9.15 -3.99
N PRO A 90 -7.81 8.50 -4.95
CA PRO A 90 -7.14 9.19 -6.05
C PRO A 90 -8.07 10.08 -6.89
N VAL A 91 -9.35 9.72 -7.03
CA VAL A 91 -10.36 10.56 -7.71
C VAL A 91 -10.60 11.88 -6.97
N GLU A 92 -10.60 11.87 -5.63
CA GLU A 92 -10.76 13.08 -4.81
C GLU A 92 -9.55 14.01 -4.93
N LEU A 93 -8.37 13.43 -5.19
CA LEU A 93 -7.12 14.15 -5.42
C LEU A 93 -6.92 14.58 -6.87
N ASN A 94 -7.75 14.07 -7.79
CA ASN A 94 -7.57 14.20 -9.23
C ASN A 94 -6.18 13.73 -9.71
N ILE A 95 -5.70 12.58 -9.17
CA ILE A 95 -4.40 11.96 -9.51
C ILE A 95 -4.65 10.62 -10.20
N PRO A 96 -4.90 10.59 -11.50
CA PRO A 96 -5.13 9.35 -12.24
C PRO A 96 -3.84 8.68 -12.76
N ASP A 97 -2.68 9.35 -12.66
CA ASP A 97 -1.40 8.87 -13.18
C ASP A 97 -0.19 9.34 -12.36
N ASN A 98 0.97 8.75 -12.63
CA ASN A 98 2.24 9.01 -11.93
C ASN A 98 2.77 10.43 -12.11
N GLU A 99 2.45 11.07 -13.23
CA GLU A 99 2.98 12.39 -13.60
C GLU A 99 2.27 13.55 -12.87
N ILE A 100 1.26 13.25 -12.05
CA ILE A 100 0.44 14.27 -11.40
C ILE A 100 0.76 14.32 -9.91
N GLY A 101 1.13 15.51 -9.43
CA GLY A 101 1.44 15.77 -8.03
C GLY A 101 0.19 16.05 -7.18
N LEU A 102 0.39 16.10 -5.86
CA LEU A 102 -0.66 16.45 -4.92
C LEU A 102 -1.18 17.88 -5.15
N PRO A 103 -2.50 18.11 -5.03
CA PRO A 103 -3.04 19.45 -4.93
C PRO A 103 -2.37 20.21 -3.76
N ALA A 104 -2.02 21.50 -3.98
CA ALA A 104 -1.31 22.30 -2.99
C ALA A 104 -2.00 22.35 -1.61
N ALA A 105 -3.33 22.32 -1.59
CA ALA A 105 -4.12 22.28 -0.36
C ALA A 105 -3.96 20.97 0.44
N GLU A 106 -3.58 19.87 -0.21
CA GLU A 106 -3.40 18.57 0.44
C GLU A 106 -1.98 18.36 0.97
N ILE A 107 -0.99 19.11 0.48
CA ILE A 107 0.40 18.99 0.94
C ILE A 107 0.53 19.14 2.46
N PRO A 108 -0.03 20.19 3.11
CA PRO A 108 0.04 20.33 4.58
C PRO A 108 -0.77 19.27 5.34
N GLN A 109 -1.59 18.50 4.67
CA GLN A 109 -2.41 17.43 5.25
C GLN A 109 -1.79 16.04 5.10
N THR A 110 -0.59 15.93 4.51
CA THR A 110 0.10 14.65 4.37
C THR A 110 0.55 14.08 5.71
N LEU A 111 0.71 12.75 5.79
CA LEU A 111 1.15 12.04 7.00
C LEU A 111 2.41 12.66 7.63
N GLY A 112 3.39 13.07 6.81
CA GLY A 112 4.61 13.67 7.34
C GLY A 112 4.32 14.95 8.14
N PHE A 113 3.54 15.88 7.60
CA PHE A 113 3.16 17.10 8.33
C PHE A 113 2.30 16.79 9.55
N LYS A 114 1.33 15.86 9.44
CA LYS A 114 0.44 15.51 10.56
C LYS A 114 1.18 14.87 11.72
N LEU A 115 2.14 14.01 11.45
CA LEU A 115 2.92 13.40 12.50
C LEU A 115 3.99 14.37 13.05
N ALA A 116 4.56 15.26 12.20
CA ALA A 116 5.43 16.33 12.68
C ALA A 116 4.68 17.30 13.61
N GLU A 117 3.46 17.71 13.30
CA GLU A 117 2.57 18.50 14.18
C GLU A 117 2.31 17.77 15.51
N ALA A 118 2.20 16.43 15.48
CA ALA A 118 2.06 15.61 16.69
C ALA A 118 3.39 15.43 17.44
N GLY A 119 4.50 16.04 17.00
CA GLY A 119 5.79 16.04 17.68
C GLY A 119 6.71 14.90 17.31
N TYR A 120 6.48 14.19 16.20
CA TYR A 120 7.39 13.16 15.70
C TYR A 120 8.57 13.79 14.92
N GLU A 121 9.71 13.11 14.96
CA GLU A 121 10.76 13.28 13.95
C GLU A 121 10.38 12.43 12.74
N CYS A 122 10.15 13.06 11.58
CA CYS A 122 9.66 12.41 10.38
C CYS A 122 10.80 12.25 9.36
N LEU A 123 11.15 11.00 9.05
CA LEU A 123 12.25 10.62 8.17
C LEU A 123 11.73 9.79 6.99
N TYR A 124 12.29 10.05 5.80
CA TYR A 124 11.94 9.31 4.58
C TYR A 124 13.18 8.77 3.87
N ALA A 125 13.14 7.48 3.53
CA ALA A 125 14.18 6.82 2.75
C ALA A 125 13.55 6.02 1.61
N GLY A 126 14.07 6.18 0.39
CA GLY A 126 13.69 5.40 -0.78
C GLY A 126 12.70 6.09 -1.73
N LYS A 127 11.91 5.27 -2.44
CA LYS A 127 11.01 5.70 -3.52
C LYS A 127 9.81 6.49 -2.98
N TRP A 128 9.58 7.69 -3.54
CA TRP A 128 8.43 8.56 -3.25
C TRP A 128 7.31 8.44 -4.29
N HIS A 129 7.56 8.87 -5.52
CA HIS A 129 6.73 8.77 -6.70
C HIS A 129 5.40 9.58 -6.66
N ILE A 130 5.44 10.81 -6.10
CA ILE A 130 4.29 11.75 -6.10
C ILE A 130 4.79 13.19 -6.38
N PRO A 131 4.86 13.69 -7.62
CA PRO A 131 5.01 12.95 -8.88
C PRO A 131 6.46 12.51 -9.11
N THR A 132 7.41 13.11 -8.39
CA THR A 132 8.85 12.82 -8.49
C THR A 132 9.16 11.45 -7.89
N VAL A 133 10.12 10.73 -8.48
CA VAL A 133 10.53 9.40 -8.01
C VAL A 133 11.07 9.45 -6.59
N GLU A 134 11.82 10.50 -6.27
CA GLU A 134 12.37 10.77 -4.93
C GLU A 134 11.64 11.93 -4.26
N ILE A 135 11.49 11.86 -2.94
CA ILE A 135 10.92 12.96 -2.17
C ILE A 135 11.90 14.15 -2.18
N PRO A 136 11.43 15.38 -2.44
CA PRO A 136 12.22 16.58 -2.21
C PRO A 136 12.48 16.78 -0.71
N ASP A 137 13.71 17.11 -0.34
CA ASP A 137 14.09 17.26 1.07
C ASP A 137 13.35 18.45 1.71
N GLY A 138 12.87 18.20 2.93
CA GLY A 138 12.09 19.19 3.69
C GLY A 138 10.66 19.39 3.22
N GLU A 139 10.25 18.77 2.13
CA GLU A 139 8.86 18.80 1.66
C GLU A 139 8.02 17.70 2.28
N PHE A 140 6.71 17.84 2.20
CA PHE A 140 5.71 16.87 2.72
C PHE A 140 5.87 16.51 4.21
N GLY A 141 6.62 17.33 4.97
CA GLY A 141 6.85 17.13 6.40
C GLY A 141 7.93 16.10 6.74
N PHE A 142 8.72 15.66 5.77
CA PHE A 142 9.81 14.69 5.96
C PHE A 142 11.18 15.31 5.72
N ARG A 143 12.16 14.89 6.52
CA ARG A 143 13.58 15.00 6.18
C ARG A 143 13.98 13.75 5.37
N LYS A 144 14.54 13.97 4.19
CA LYS A 144 15.04 12.90 3.33
C LYS A 144 16.35 12.33 3.89
N ILE A 145 16.43 11.00 4.03
CA ILE A 145 17.65 10.29 4.41
C ILE A 145 18.42 9.85 3.16
N SER A 146 17.72 9.17 2.24
CA SER A 146 18.33 8.68 1.01
C SER A 146 17.33 8.65 -0.14
N GLY A 147 17.88 8.57 -1.37
CA GLY A 147 17.09 8.32 -2.58
C GLY A 147 16.75 6.84 -2.78
N MET A 148 16.23 6.53 -3.96
CA MET A 148 15.80 5.22 -4.36
C MET A 148 17.00 4.33 -4.73
N ASN A 149 17.54 3.59 -3.76
CA ASN A 149 18.57 2.59 -3.98
C ASN A 149 18.47 1.48 -2.93
N ASP A 150 17.81 0.37 -3.26
CA ASP A 150 17.56 -0.74 -2.34
C ASP A 150 18.85 -1.37 -1.78
N MET A 151 19.96 -1.30 -2.50
CA MET A 151 21.25 -1.88 -2.06
C MET A 151 21.90 -1.11 -0.90
N THR A 152 21.61 0.18 -0.79
CA THR A 152 22.24 1.06 0.22
C THR A 152 21.23 1.66 1.21
N LEU A 153 19.94 1.43 0.97
CA LEU A 153 18.85 2.06 1.72
C LEU A 153 18.93 1.78 3.22
N VAL A 154 19.11 0.53 3.60
CA VAL A 154 19.20 0.15 5.02
C VAL A 154 20.44 0.73 5.68
N ASN A 155 21.59 0.74 4.98
CA ASN A 155 22.81 1.35 5.50
C ASN A 155 22.62 2.86 5.78
N SER A 156 21.96 3.58 4.87
CA SER A 156 21.66 5.00 5.05
C SER A 156 20.73 5.25 6.27
N ILE A 157 19.84 4.33 6.57
CA ILE A 157 18.95 4.40 7.74
C ILE A 157 19.70 4.07 9.04
N THR A 158 20.68 3.18 9.01
CA THR A 158 21.40 2.70 10.20
C THR A 158 22.03 3.84 11.00
N GLU A 159 22.63 4.82 10.33
CA GLU A 159 23.22 5.99 10.99
C GLU A 159 22.15 6.79 11.75
N GLU A 160 20.99 6.97 11.13
CA GLU A 160 19.87 7.68 11.73
C GLU A 160 19.29 6.93 12.93
N LEU A 161 19.17 5.60 12.86
CA LEU A 161 18.61 4.81 13.96
C LEU A 161 19.46 4.85 15.22
N SER A 162 20.77 5.05 15.10
CA SER A 162 21.70 5.13 16.23
C SER A 162 21.69 6.49 16.94
N ALA A 163 21.10 7.52 16.34
CA ALA A 163 21.06 8.87 16.89
C ALA A 163 20.17 8.92 18.16
N LYS A 164 20.62 9.67 19.18
CA LYS A 164 19.81 9.95 20.38
C LYS A 164 18.63 10.84 19.98
N ARG A 165 17.43 10.49 20.41
CA ARG A 165 16.18 11.22 20.08
C ARG A 165 15.43 11.62 21.34
N ASP A 166 14.93 12.87 21.32
CA ASP A 166 14.00 13.39 22.31
C ASP A 166 12.53 13.29 21.84
N LYS A 167 12.32 12.94 20.57
CA LYS A 167 11.01 12.81 19.92
C LYS A 167 10.79 11.37 19.46
N PRO A 168 9.55 10.88 19.44
CA PRO A 168 9.25 9.61 18.79
C PRO A 168 9.55 9.72 17.28
N LEU A 169 9.94 8.59 16.68
CA LEU A 169 10.33 8.50 15.28
C LEU A 169 9.13 8.11 14.41
N PHE A 170 8.94 8.81 13.29
CA PHE A 170 8.18 8.33 12.14
C PHE A 170 9.15 8.09 10.99
N LEU A 171 9.43 6.84 10.69
CA LEU A 171 10.31 6.44 9.60
C LEU A 171 9.50 5.79 8.49
N VAL A 172 9.65 6.29 7.27
CA VAL A 172 9.19 5.62 6.05
C VAL A 172 10.39 5.03 5.34
N THR A 173 10.36 3.71 5.10
CA THR A 173 11.34 2.98 4.29
C THR A 173 10.62 2.41 3.08
N SER A 174 10.94 2.90 1.89
CA SER A 174 10.22 2.59 0.67
C SER A 174 11.15 1.97 -0.38
N PHE A 175 11.14 0.64 -0.48
CA PHE A 175 11.93 -0.13 -1.44
C PHE A 175 11.34 -0.03 -2.85
N LEU A 176 12.22 -0.13 -3.87
CA LEU A 176 11.80 -0.23 -5.27
C LEU A 176 11.32 -1.64 -5.60
N ASN A 177 12.02 -2.67 -5.11
CA ASN A 177 11.70 -4.04 -5.47
C ASN A 177 10.36 -4.53 -4.85
N PRO A 178 9.68 -5.45 -5.55
CA PRO A 178 10.04 -6.19 -6.78
C PRO A 178 9.77 -5.48 -8.13
N HIS A 179 9.63 -4.15 -8.19
CA HIS A 179 9.33 -3.38 -9.41
C HIS A 179 10.32 -3.62 -10.57
N GLU A 180 11.57 -4.03 -10.30
CA GLU A 180 12.55 -4.38 -11.35
C GLU A 180 12.09 -5.53 -12.27
N ILE A 181 10.99 -6.20 -11.94
CA ILE A 181 10.34 -7.14 -12.85
C ILE A 181 9.88 -6.46 -14.15
N CYS A 182 9.65 -5.15 -14.13
CA CYS A 182 9.32 -4.35 -15.30
C CYS A 182 10.50 -4.25 -16.26
N GLU A 183 11.71 -4.05 -15.73
CA GLU A 183 12.96 -4.00 -16.48
C GLU A 183 13.26 -5.38 -17.06
N TYR A 184 13.12 -6.44 -16.25
CA TYR A 184 13.25 -7.82 -16.72
C TYR A 184 12.31 -8.11 -17.89
N ALA A 185 11.04 -7.77 -17.78
CA ALA A 185 10.06 -7.99 -18.84
C ALA A 185 10.40 -7.27 -20.14
N ARG A 186 11.09 -6.13 -20.07
CA ARG A 186 11.56 -5.33 -21.20
C ARG A 186 12.94 -5.75 -21.70
N SER A 187 13.54 -6.81 -21.18
CA SER A 187 14.92 -7.21 -21.47
C SER A 187 15.94 -6.10 -21.20
N GLN A 188 15.70 -5.31 -20.17
CA GLN A 188 16.58 -4.25 -19.67
C GLN A 188 17.38 -4.75 -18.48
N THR A 189 18.57 -4.18 -18.27
CA THR A 189 19.42 -4.47 -17.10
C THR A 189 18.71 -4.08 -15.81
N LEU A 190 18.77 -4.96 -14.81
CA LEU A 190 18.24 -4.69 -13.48
C LEU A 190 19.17 -3.72 -12.73
N HIS A 191 18.62 -2.73 -12.05
CA HIS A 191 19.39 -1.69 -11.35
C HIS A 191 20.25 -2.25 -10.21
N TYR A 192 19.80 -3.34 -9.57
CA TYR A 192 20.42 -3.91 -8.37
C TYR A 192 21.01 -5.30 -8.63
N GLY A 193 21.46 -5.54 -9.87
CA GLY A 193 22.07 -6.78 -10.31
C GLY A 193 21.10 -7.81 -10.86
N GLU A 194 21.56 -8.55 -11.84
CA GLU A 194 20.76 -9.55 -12.55
C GLU A 194 20.29 -10.68 -11.61
N VAL A 195 19.16 -11.30 -11.96
CA VAL A 195 18.70 -12.53 -11.38
C VAL A 195 19.12 -13.69 -12.26
N GLU A 196 20.11 -14.43 -11.82
CA GLU A 196 20.54 -15.64 -12.52
C GLU A 196 19.47 -16.73 -12.38
N ILE A 197 19.19 -17.42 -13.49
CA ILE A 197 18.30 -18.58 -13.52
C ILE A 197 19.19 -19.80 -13.82
N PRO A 198 19.56 -20.60 -12.82
CA PRO A 198 20.39 -21.80 -13.03
C PRO A 198 19.70 -22.80 -13.96
N ASP A 199 20.47 -23.53 -14.76
CA ASP A 199 19.94 -24.54 -15.71
C ASP A 199 19.08 -25.61 -15.01
N ASN A 200 19.40 -25.93 -13.76
CA ASN A 200 18.65 -26.89 -12.93
C ASN A 200 17.60 -26.24 -12.02
N ALA A 201 17.30 -24.94 -12.21
CA ALA A 201 16.33 -24.26 -11.37
C ALA A 201 14.92 -24.90 -11.49
N LYS A 202 14.30 -25.12 -10.34
CA LYS A 202 12.88 -25.51 -10.29
C LYS A 202 12.03 -24.27 -10.54
N LEU A 203 11.64 -24.07 -11.80
CA LEU A 203 10.79 -22.94 -12.18
C LEU A 203 9.38 -23.07 -11.64
N PRO A 204 8.75 -21.96 -11.20
CA PRO A 204 7.35 -21.95 -10.77
C PRO A 204 6.41 -22.48 -11.84
N SER A 205 5.30 -23.09 -11.42
CA SER A 205 4.18 -23.40 -12.31
C SER A 205 3.44 -22.11 -12.66
N LEU A 206 2.82 -22.08 -13.85
CA LEU A 206 1.90 -20.99 -14.18
C LEU A 206 0.68 -21.01 -13.25
N PRO A 207 0.10 -19.86 -12.91
CA PRO A 207 -1.09 -19.80 -12.06
C PRO A 207 -2.31 -20.44 -12.74
N ASP A 208 -3.24 -20.97 -11.96
CA ASP A 208 -4.44 -21.66 -12.45
C ASP A 208 -5.33 -20.81 -13.37
N ASN A 209 -5.27 -19.49 -13.21
CA ASN A 209 -6.01 -18.53 -14.01
C ASN A 209 -5.22 -17.98 -15.19
N PHE A 210 -4.01 -18.51 -15.48
CA PHE A 210 -3.21 -18.08 -16.61
C PHE A 210 -4.01 -18.07 -17.92
N ASN A 211 -4.78 -19.13 -18.21
CA ASN A 211 -5.56 -19.28 -19.44
C ASN A 211 -6.99 -18.69 -19.38
N ALA A 212 -7.32 -17.89 -18.35
CA ALA A 212 -8.65 -17.29 -18.22
C ALA A 212 -8.89 -16.06 -19.14
N VAL A 213 -8.00 -15.81 -20.08
CA VAL A 213 -8.01 -14.66 -21.03
C VAL A 213 -9.30 -14.49 -21.83
N LYS A 214 -10.05 -15.55 -22.11
CA LYS A 214 -11.29 -15.48 -22.89
C LYS A 214 -12.40 -14.64 -22.25
N GLN A 215 -12.26 -14.28 -20.99
CA GLN A 215 -13.25 -13.53 -20.23
C GLN A 215 -12.81 -12.09 -19.95
N LEU A 216 -11.67 -11.66 -20.51
CA LEU A 216 -11.17 -10.31 -20.29
C LEU A 216 -12.05 -9.27 -20.96
N PRO A 217 -12.28 -8.11 -20.31
CA PRO A 217 -12.87 -6.95 -20.98
C PRO A 217 -12.08 -6.55 -22.22
N GLU A 218 -12.78 -6.24 -23.32
CA GLU A 218 -12.17 -5.83 -24.58
C GLU A 218 -11.23 -4.64 -24.37
N GLY A 219 -11.59 -3.68 -23.51
CA GLY A 219 -10.75 -2.53 -23.19
C GLY A 219 -9.38 -2.88 -22.63
N LEU A 220 -9.27 -3.94 -21.82
CA LEU A 220 -7.97 -4.42 -21.32
C LEU A 220 -7.10 -4.98 -22.47
N MET A 221 -7.72 -5.72 -23.39
CA MET A 221 -7.03 -6.28 -24.55
C MET A 221 -6.51 -5.20 -25.48
N ILE A 222 -7.34 -4.17 -25.74
CA ILE A 222 -6.96 -3.01 -26.55
C ILE A 222 -5.81 -2.25 -25.87
N HIS A 223 -5.93 -1.96 -24.58
CA HIS A 223 -4.88 -1.26 -23.81
C HIS A 223 -3.54 -2.01 -23.89
N LYS A 224 -3.57 -3.34 -23.66
CA LYS A 224 -2.39 -4.17 -23.74
C LYS A 224 -1.75 -4.13 -25.14
N ALA A 225 -2.56 -4.20 -26.20
CA ALA A 225 -2.10 -4.16 -27.58
C ALA A 225 -1.51 -2.79 -27.97
N MET A 226 -2.10 -1.70 -27.45
CA MET A 226 -1.64 -0.32 -27.72
C MET A 226 -0.44 0.10 -26.88
N SER A 227 -0.10 -0.65 -25.84
CA SER A 227 0.97 -0.32 -24.90
C SER A 227 2.09 -1.39 -24.86
N PRO A 228 2.73 -1.71 -26.02
CA PRO A 228 3.69 -2.82 -26.09
C PRO A 228 4.94 -2.62 -25.22
N LYS A 229 5.28 -1.37 -24.90
CA LYS A 229 6.39 -1.08 -23.97
C LYS A 229 6.06 -1.41 -22.52
N LEU A 230 4.79 -1.29 -22.13
CA LEU A 230 4.30 -1.67 -20.79
C LEU A 230 4.08 -3.18 -20.72
N TYR A 231 3.59 -3.79 -21.82
CA TYR A 231 3.25 -5.20 -21.89
C TYR A 231 4.11 -5.93 -22.93
N PRO A 232 5.44 -6.03 -22.73
CA PRO A 232 6.33 -6.66 -23.71
C PRO A 232 6.16 -8.18 -23.77
N THR A 233 5.35 -8.75 -22.90
CA THR A 233 5.14 -10.20 -22.73
C THR A 233 4.14 -10.80 -23.73
N ASN A 234 3.70 -10.06 -24.75
CA ASN A 234 2.73 -10.57 -25.72
C ASN A 234 3.20 -11.82 -26.48
N ASN A 235 4.52 -11.97 -26.68
CA ASN A 235 5.14 -13.10 -27.36
C ASN A 235 5.80 -14.11 -26.41
N TYR A 236 5.55 -14.00 -25.10
CA TYR A 236 6.13 -14.91 -24.12
C TYR A 236 5.59 -16.32 -24.33
N SER A 237 6.52 -17.27 -24.43
CA SER A 237 6.22 -18.70 -24.34
C SER A 237 5.95 -19.12 -22.87
N THR A 238 5.49 -20.34 -22.66
CA THR A 238 5.36 -20.90 -21.32
C THR A 238 6.66 -20.87 -20.51
N PRO A 239 7.83 -21.23 -21.06
CA PRO A 239 9.12 -21.04 -20.37
C PRO A 239 9.40 -19.59 -19.99
N ASP A 240 9.14 -18.61 -20.88
CA ASP A 240 9.38 -17.19 -20.60
C ASP A 240 8.55 -16.70 -19.41
N TRP A 241 7.27 -17.06 -19.36
CA TRP A 241 6.41 -16.74 -18.22
C TRP A 241 6.87 -17.40 -16.92
N ARG A 242 7.40 -18.62 -16.97
CA ARG A 242 7.95 -19.29 -15.77
C ARG A 242 9.24 -18.63 -15.30
N ASN A 243 10.08 -18.17 -16.22
CA ASN A 243 11.27 -17.38 -15.92
C ASN A 243 10.91 -16.01 -15.33
N TYR A 244 9.86 -15.35 -15.86
CA TYR A 244 9.30 -14.12 -15.29
C TYR A 244 8.87 -14.33 -13.84
N LEU A 245 8.10 -15.37 -13.54
CA LEU A 245 7.68 -15.70 -12.18
C LEU A 245 8.86 -16.01 -11.26
N TYR A 246 9.84 -16.77 -11.76
CA TYR A 246 11.05 -17.07 -10.99
C TYR A 246 11.79 -15.78 -10.62
N THR A 247 12.04 -14.91 -11.59
CA THR A 247 12.70 -13.62 -11.38
C THR A 247 11.90 -12.75 -10.39
N TYR A 248 10.59 -12.65 -10.54
CA TYR A 248 9.74 -11.90 -9.64
C TYR A 248 9.90 -12.36 -8.17
N TYR A 249 9.87 -13.65 -7.92
CA TYR A 249 10.05 -14.17 -6.57
C TYR A 249 11.46 -13.96 -6.01
N ARG A 250 12.49 -13.99 -6.85
CA ARG A 250 13.86 -13.63 -6.40
C ARG A 250 13.98 -12.15 -6.04
N LEU A 251 13.28 -11.26 -6.75
CA LEU A 251 13.23 -9.84 -6.41
C LEU A 251 12.49 -9.60 -5.09
N VAL A 252 11.43 -10.35 -4.81
CA VAL A 252 10.77 -10.32 -3.49
C VAL A 252 11.70 -10.81 -2.38
N GLU A 253 12.48 -11.85 -2.60
CA GLU A 253 13.47 -12.34 -1.62
C GLU A 253 14.59 -11.32 -1.34
N ARG A 254 14.99 -10.51 -2.35
CA ARG A 254 15.92 -9.38 -2.13
C ARG A 254 15.35 -8.37 -1.15
N VAL A 255 14.07 -8.02 -1.32
CA VAL A 255 13.40 -7.12 -0.36
C VAL A 255 13.29 -7.74 1.02
N ASP A 256 13.00 -9.04 1.12
CA ASP A 256 12.93 -9.74 2.40
C ASP A 256 14.27 -9.71 3.14
N GLN A 257 15.39 -9.83 2.42
CA GLN A 257 16.73 -9.66 3.01
C GLN A 257 16.95 -8.23 3.54
N ASN A 258 16.59 -7.21 2.75
CA ASN A 258 16.67 -5.82 3.19
C ASN A 258 15.76 -5.56 4.42
N LEU A 259 14.61 -6.20 4.47
CA LEU A 259 13.70 -6.14 5.62
C LEU A 259 14.34 -6.82 6.85
N ALA A 260 15.00 -7.96 6.68
CA ALA A 260 15.74 -8.63 7.76
C ALA A 260 16.82 -7.72 8.35
N ASP A 261 17.60 -7.06 7.49
CA ASP A 261 18.66 -6.14 7.90
C ASP A 261 18.09 -4.91 8.63
N LEU A 262 16.99 -4.33 8.12
CA LEU A 262 16.29 -3.22 8.79
C LEU A 262 15.76 -3.63 10.18
N ILE A 263 15.15 -4.80 10.28
CA ILE A 263 14.64 -5.32 11.57
C ILE A 263 15.79 -5.56 12.56
N ALA A 264 16.92 -6.07 12.08
CA ALA A 264 18.11 -6.25 12.91
C ALA A 264 18.61 -4.91 13.47
N GLU A 265 18.69 -3.87 12.66
CA GLU A 265 19.09 -2.53 13.11
C GLU A 265 18.04 -1.89 14.05
N LEU A 266 16.75 -2.08 13.80
CA LEU A 266 15.70 -1.64 14.72
C LEU A 266 15.81 -2.33 16.09
N LYS A 267 16.11 -3.63 16.14
CA LYS A 267 16.33 -4.39 17.40
C LYS A 267 17.59 -3.93 18.11
N LYS A 268 18.70 -3.78 17.42
CA LYS A 268 19.97 -3.30 17.93
C LYS A 268 19.87 -1.92 18.63
N ASN A 269 19.02 -1.05 18.08
CA ASN A 269 18.79 0.30 18.59
C ASN A 269 17.58 0.40 19.55
N ASN A 270 17.04 -0.73 20.02
CA ASN A 270 15.88 -0.82 20.92
C ASN A 270 14.60 -0.13 20.39
N LEU A 271 14.47 -0.02 19.08
CA LEU A 271 13.31 0.61 18.43
C LEU A 271 12.23 -0.41 18.07
N TYR A 272 12.60 -1.68 17.80
CA TYR A 272 11.67 -2.72 17.32
C TYR A 272 10.46 -2.92 18.24
N ASP A 273 10.71 -3.11 19.53
CA ASP A 273 9.66 -3.43 20.50
C ASP A 273 8.73 -2.25 20.78
N ASN A 274 9.26 -1.03 20.81
CA ASN A 274 8.47 0.18 21.06
C ASN A 274 7.96 0.83 19.76
N SER A 275 7.83 0.07 18.70
CA SER A 275 7.33 0.59 17.40
C SER A 275 6.05 -0.09 16.96
N LEU A 276 5.15 0.71 16.42
CA LEU A 276 4.15 0.27 15.45
C LEU A 276 4.88 0.08 14.12
N ILE A 277 4.95 -1.15 13.61
CA ILE A 277 5.55 -1.42 12.29
C ILE A 277 4.45 -1.84 11.34
N VAL A 278 4.34 -1.12 10.22
CA VAL A 278 3.40 -1.42 9.14
C VAL A 278 4.22 -1.81 7.92
N PHE A 279 4.04 -3.03 7.44
CA PHE A 279 4.61 -3.54 6.20
C PHE A 279 3.50 -3.69 5.16
N LEU A 280 3.68 -3.12 3.98
CA LEU A 280 2.72 -3.18 2.87
C LEU A 280 3.40 -2.99 1.51
N SER A 281 2.65 -3.23 0.42
CA SER A 281 3.00 -2.79 -0.94
C SER A 281 2.05 -1.72 -1.41
N ASP A 282 2.50 -0.84 -2.31
CA ASP A 282 1.64 0.20 -2.90
C ASP A 282 0.60 -0.38 -3.86
N HIS A 283 0.91 -1.43 -4.61
CA HIS A 283 0.04 -2.26 -5.45
C HIS A 283 0.71 -3.59 -5.76
N GLY A 284 0.02 -4.49 -6.45
CA GLY A 284 0.58 -5.76 -6.90
C GLY A 284 1.06 -5.76 -8.36
N ASP A 285 1.36 -6.96 -8.85
CA ASP A 285 1.71 -7.29 -10.25
C ASP A 285 0.77 -8.39 -10.76
N GLY A 286 0.57 -8.46 -12.07
CA GLY A 286 -0.27 -9.49 -12.67
C GLY A 286 0.27 -10.91 -12.55
N VAL A 287 1.55 -11.09 -12.29
CA VAL A 287 2.26 -12.38 -12.04
C VAL A 287 1.78 -13.51 -12.94
N ALA A 288 1.68 -13.26 -14.23
CA ALA A 288 1.21 -14.17 -15.28
C ALA A 288 -0.30 -14.53 -15.22
N ALA A 289 -1.02 -14.20 -14.15
CA ALA A 289 -2.46 -14.37 -14.09
C ALA A 289 -3.13 -13.69 -15.29
N HIS A 290 -4.10 -14.33 -15.93
CA HIS A 290 -4.79 -13.80 -17.11
C HIS A 290 -3.85 -13.38 -18.27
N HIS A 291 -2.66 -14.01 -18.39
CA HIS A 291 -1.58 -13.56 -19.28
C HIS A 291 -1.16 -12.09 -19.02
N TRP A 292 -1.30 -11.60 -17.77
CA TRP A 292 -1.01 -10.23 -17.41
C TRP A 292 0.33 -10.14 -16.68
N ASN A 293 1.16 -9.24 -17.12
CA ASN A 293 2.27 -8.67 -16.36
C ASN A 293 1.92 -7.23 -16.02
N GLN A 294 2.62 -6.61 -15.09
CA GLN A 294 2.33 -5.22 -14.74
C GLN A 294 1.04 -5.04 -13.90
N LYS A 295 0.70 -3.81 -13.70
CA LYS A 295 -0.35 -3.19 -12.89
C LYS A 295 -1.51 -2.67 -13.74
N ARG A 296 -2.32 -1.75 -13.22
CA ARG A 296 -3.46 -1.04 -13.82
C ARG A 296 -4.72 -1.87 -14.04
N ALA A 297 -4.66 -3.15 -14.33
CA ALA A 297 -5.85 -3.98 -14.35
C ALA A 297 -6.40 -4.17 -12.93
N LEU A 298 -7.71 -4.44 -12.81
CA LEU A 298 -8.37 -4.62 -11.51
C LEU A 298 -8.46 -6.12 -11.14
N PHE A 299 -7.39 -6.91 -11.41
CA PHE A 299 -7.28 -8.31 -10.98
C PHE A 299 -6.85 -8.40 -9.53
N GLU A 300 -7.20 -9.50 -8.84
CA GLU A 300 -6.76 -9.74 -7.46
C GLU A 300 -5.24 -9.58 -7.30
N GLU A 301 -4.47 -10.10 -8.24
CA GLU A 301 -3.01 -10.07 -8.18
C GLU A 301 -2.44 -8.63 -8.24
N THR A 302 -3.15 -7.70 -8.88
CA THR A 302 -2.70 -6.31 -9.02
C THR A 302 -3.20 -5.40 -7.92
N ILE A 303 -4.38 -5.69 -7.32
CA ILE A 303 -5.01 -4.82 -6.34
C ILE A 303 -4.88 -5.32 -4.89
N ARG A 304 -4.76 -6.63 -4.67
CA ARG A 304 -4.59 -7.21 -3.34
C ARG A 304 -3.11 -7.26 -2.99
N ILE A 305 -2.76 -6.68 -1.86
CA ILE A 305 -1.37 -6.44 -1.45
C ILE A 305 -1.06 -7.07 -0.09
N PRO A 306 0.22 -7.34 0.24
CA PRO A 306 0.59 -7.72 1.59
C PRO A 306 0.30 -6.57 2.57
N LEU A 307 -0.26 -6.89 3.71
CA LEU A 307 -0.39 -5.97 4.83
C LEU A 307 -0.16 -6.74 6.13
N ILE A 308 0.89 -6.34 6.85
CA ILE A 308 1.23 -6.85 8.17
C ILE A 308 1.38 -5.64 9.10
N VAL A 309 0.72 -5.68 10.25
CA VAL A 309 0.83 -4.64 11.26
C VAL A 309 1.30 -5.25 12.56
N LYS A 310 2.53 -4.91 12.98
CA LYS A 310 3.11 -5.31 14.26
C LYS A 310 2.93 -4.17 15.26
N PRO A 311 2.10 -4.34 16.31
CA PRO A 311 1.90 -3.32 17.34
C PRO A 311 3.12 -3.21 18.27
N PRO A 312 3.23 -2.13 19.08
CA PRO A 312 4.20 -2.04 20.16
C PRO A 312 4.08 -3.22 21.15
N LEU A 313 5.18 -3.57 21.83
CA LEU A 313 5.26 -4.74 22.71
C LEU A 313 4.14 -4.81 23.77
N LYS A 314 3.75 -3.67 24.35
CA LYS A 314 2.66 -3.57 25.32
C LYS A 314 1.34 -4.15 24.81
N ASP A 315 1.12 -4.12 23.49
CA ASP A 315 -0.10 -4.56 22.83
C ASP A 315 0.09 -5.88 22.06
N ARG A 316 1.37 -6.34 21.87
CA ARG A 316 1.72 -7.48 21.01
C ARG A 316 1.12 -8.80 21.47
N ASN A 317 1.14 -9.09 22.77
CA ASN A 317 0.71 -10.39 23.31
C ASN A 317 -0.77 -10.73 23.04
N LYS A 318 -1.58 -9.75 22.64
CA LYS A 318 -2.99 -9.96 22.30
C LYS A 318 -3.19 -10.41 20.85
N PHE A 319 -2.24 -10.10 19.94
CA PHE A 319 -2.49 -10.10 18.48
C PHE A 319 -1.40 -10.80 17.68
N ALA A 320 -0.25 -11.12 18.28
CA ALA A 320 0.86 -11.77 17.60
C ALA A 320 0.42 -13.07 16.90
N GLY A 321 0.76 -13.21 15.61
CA GLY A 321 0.43 -14.37 14.79
C GLY A 321 -1.03 -14.45 14.32
N ASN A 322 -1.87 -13.44 14.61
CA ASN A 322 -3.26 -13.44 14.16
C ASN A 322 -3.38 -13.12 12.67
N THR A 323 -4.45 -13.65 12.08
CA THR A 323 -4.85 -13.34 10.70
C THR A 323 -6.23 -12.70 10.71
N SER A 324 -6.38 -11.56 10.04
CA SER A 324 -7.66 -10.86 9.87
C SER A 324 -8.13 -10.94 8.43
N GLN A 325 -9.42 -11.20 8.24
CA GLN A 325 -10.11 -11.14 6.94
C GLN A 325 -10.91 -9.85 6.74
N ALA A 326 -10.73 -8.87 7.64
CA ALA A 326 -11.36 -7.56 7.48
C ALA A 326 -10.95 -6.91 6.16
N LEU A 327 -11.90 -6.27 5.48
CA LEU A 327 -11.65 -5.52 4.25
C LEU A 327 -10.92 -4.23 4.59
N ILE A 328 -9.71 -4.06 4.07
CA ILE A 328 -8.85 -2.88 4.28
C ILE A 328 -8.56 -2.24 2.92
N ASN A 329 -8.72 -0.93 2.84
CA ASN A 329 -8.19 -0.13 1.75
C ASN A 329 -7.02 0.70 2.28
N ILE A 330 -5.78 0.33 1.92
CA ILE A 330 -4.58 0.97 2.48
C ILE A 330 -4.51 2.47 2.18
N GLY A 331 -5.04 2.92 1.06
CA GLY A 331 -4.99 4.32 0.67
C GLY A 331 -5.76 5.24 1.60
N ILE A 332 -6.84 4.75 2.22
CA ILE A 332 -7.65 5.57 3.13
C ILE A 332 -7.52 5.16 4.60
N ASP A 333 -7.13 3.91 4.92
CA ASP A 333 -7.15 3.37 6.29
C ASP A 333 -5.80 3.52 7.02
N ILE A 334 -4.68 3.48 6.30
CA ILE A 334 -3.34 3.66 6.91
C ILE A 334 -3.23 5.05 7.52
N TYR A 335 -3.68 6.09 6.82
CA TYR A 335 -3.61 7.46 7.29
C TYR A 335 -4.26 7.66 8.68
N PRO A 336 -5.56 7.37 8.90
CA PRO A 336 -6.18 7.52 10.21
C PRO A 336 -5.58 6.57 11.25
N THR A 337 -5.09 5.39 10.86
CA THR A 337 -4.42 4.46 11.77
C THR A 337 -3.14 5.07 12.34
N LEU A 338 -2.26 5.59 11.50
CA LEU A 338 -1.02 6.19 11.96
C LEU A 338 -1.27 7.47 12.76
N CYS A 339 -2.23 8.31 12.33
CA CYS A 339 -2.64 9.49 13.07
C CYS A 339 -3.16 9.14 14.48
N GLU A 340 -3.98 8.11 14.63
CA GLU A 340 -4.52 7.70 15.93
C GLU A 340 -3.42 7.19 16.88
N TYR A 341 -2.48 6.34 16.38
CA TYR A 341 -1.32 5.91 17.19
C TYR A 341 -0.39 7.07 17.56
N ALA A 342 -0.29 8.07 16.70
CA ALA A 342 0.49 9.28 16.94
C ALA A 342 -0.21 10.29 17.86
N GLY A 343 -1.51 10.15 18.11
CA GLY A 343 -2.31 11.16 18.78
C GLY A 343 -2.45 12.45 17.96
N SER A 344 -2.43 12.33 16.63
CA SER A 344 -2.60 13.44 15.68
C SER A 344 -4.08 13.61 15.29
N ASN A 345 -4.46 14.83 14.98
CA ASN A 345 -5.79 15.11 14.47
C ASN A 345 -5.96 14.56 13.04
N ILE A 346 -7.10 13.91 12.82
CA ILE A 346 -7.52 13.44 11.50
C ILE A 346 -8.47 14.50 10.91
N PRO A 347 -8.19 15.05 9.72
CA PRO A 347 -9.13 15.97 9.06
C PRO A 347 -10.49 15.32 8.82
N ALA A 348 -11.57 16.10 9.00
CA ALA A 348 -12.94 15.59 8.94
C ALA A 348 -13.38 15.07 7.55
N ASP A 349 -12.64 15.44 6.50
CA ASP A 349 -12.86 15.01 5.12
C ASP A 349 -12.10 13.73 4.74
N ARG A 350 -11.58 12.97 5.72
CA ARG A 350 -10.98 11.65 5.54
C ARG A 350 -12.00 10.56 5.82
N ASN A 351 -12.29 9.75 4.79
CA ASN A 351 -13.34 8.72 4.85
C ASN A 351 -12.82 7.36 5.34
N GLY A 352 -11.51 7.20 5.51
CA GLY A 352 -10.89 5.98 6.03
C GLY A 352 -11.17 5.74 7.51
N ARG A 353 -10.90 4.54 7.96
CA ARG A 353 -11.07 4.12 9.35
C ARG A 353 -9.73 3.65 9.91
N SER A 354 -9.48 3.96 11.18
CA SER A 354 -8.32 3.41 11.87
C SER A 354 -8.48 1.92 12.12
N MET A 355 -7.44 1.16 11.83
CA MET A 355 -7.37 -0.27 12.12
C MET A 355 -7.06 -0.57 13.59
N LYS A 356 -6.87 0.44 14.45
CA LYS A 356 -6.47 0.23 15.84
C LYS A 356 -7.45 -0.66 16.60
N ALA A 357 -8.75 -0.46 16.44
CA ALA A 357 -9.78 -1.28 17.06
C ALA A 357 -9.71 -2.77 16.62
N LEU A 358 -9.36 -3.03 15.34
CA LEU A 358 -9.05 -4.38 14.85
C LEU A 358 -7.80 -4.94 15.53
N MET A 359 -6.76 -4.11 15.67
CA MET A 359 -5.50 -4.50 16.32
C MET A 359 -5.67 -4.74 17.83
N GLU A 360 -6.65 -4.10 18.47
CA GLU A 360 -7.00 -4.30 19.86
C GLU A 360 -8.00 -5.46 20.05
N GLY A 361 -8.49 -6.06 18.96
CA GLY A 361 -9.48 -7.14 19.00
C GLY A 361 -10.84 -6.71 19.58
N THR A 362 -11.13 -5.41 19.54
CA THR A 362 -12.41 -4.87 20.03
C THR A 362 -13.49 -4.92 18.94
N VAL A 363 -13.09 -5.05 17.68
CA VAL A 363 -13.95 -5.31 16.52
C VAL A 363 -13.28 -6.36 15.63
N ASP A 364 -14.09 -7.12 14.88
CA ASP A 364 -13.66 -8.13 13.91
C ASP A 364 -13.95 -7.73 12.46
N THR A 365 -14.70 -6.64 12.27
CA THR A 365 -15.06 -6.10 10.96
C THR A 365 -14.57 -4.66 10.83
N HIS A 366 -14.32 -4.21 9.58
CA HIS A 366 -13.82 -2.86 9.28
C HIS A 366 -14.73 -2.15 8.29
N HIS A 367 -14.55 -2.41 7.00
CA HIS A 367 -15.47 -1.93 5.98
C HIS A 367 -16.45 -3.02 5.56
N LYS A 368 -17.69 -2.62 5.28
CA LYS A 368 -18.68 -3.51 4.65
C LYS A 368 -18.32 -3.73 3.18
N ASN A 369 -17.88 -2.68 2.52
CA ASN A 369 -17.39 -2.68 1.15
C ASN A 369 -16.20 -1.74 0.99
N ILE A 370 -15.38 -1.97 -0.02
CA ILE A 370 -14.27 -1.10 -0.41
C ILE A 370 -14.33 -0.82 -1.91
N PHE A 371 -13.74 0.33 -2.29
CA PHE A 371 -13.64 0.81 -3.66
C PHE A 371 -12.18 0.85 -4.11
N ILE A 372 -11.94 0.44 -5.36
CA ILE A 372 -10.65 0.57 -6.02
C ILE A 372 -10.94 1.15 -7.41
N GLU A 373 -10.09 2.03 -7.87
CA GLU A 373 -10.23 2.66 -9.18
C GLU A 373 -8.98 2.53 -10.03
N THR A 374 -9.11 2.73 -11.33
CA THR A 374 -7.99 2.73 -12.26
C THR A 374 -8.27 3.58 -13.49
N LEU A 375 -7.21 4.04 -14.12
CA LEU A 375 -7.23 4.58 -15.48
C LEU A 375 -6.22 3.80 -16.34
N LEU A 376 -6.69 3.21 -17.42
CA LEU A 376 -5.83 2.67 -18.45
C LEU A 376 -5.50 3.82 -19.40
N ASP A 377 -4.30 4.36 -19.27
CA ASP A 377 -3.78 5.44 -20.10
C ASP A 377 -3.73 5.02 -21.59
N GLY A 378 -3.48 5.98 -22.46
CA GLY A 378 -3.47 5.74 -23.91
C GLY A 378 -4.85 5.57 -24.55
N ILE A 379 -5.80 4.94 -23.86
CA ILE A 379 -7.21 4.80 -24.31
C ILE A 379 -8.21 5.51 -23.39
N ASN A 380 -7.73 6.18 -22.36
CA ASN A 380 -8.54 6.88 -21.34
C ASN A 380 -9.70 6.04 -20.78
N LEU A 381 -9.43 4.77 -20.52
CA LEU A 381 -10.43 3.83 -20.03
C LEU A 381 -10.42 3.81 -18.49
N ARG A 382 -11.41 4.44 -17.88
CA ARG A 382 -11.62 4.37 -16.43
C ARG A 382 -12.29 3.06 -16.05
N GLY A 383 -11.83 2.50 -14.94
CA GLY A 383 -12.37 1.31 -14.32
C GLY A 383 -12.55 1.48 -12.81
N TRP A 384 -13.53 0.79 -12.26
CA TRP A 384 -13.85 0.77 -10.84
C TRP A 384 -14.11 -0.66 -10.40
N CYS A 385 -13.73 -0.94 -9.16
CA CYS A 385 -13.99 -2.19 -8.49
C CYS A 385 -14.64 -1.95 -7.14
N VAL A 386 -15.66 -2.73 -6.83
CA VAL A 386 -16.26 -2.82 -5.49
C VAL A 386 -16.10 -4.24 -4.99
N ILE A 387 -15.68 -4.37 -3.73
CA ILE A 387 -15.64 -5.65 -3.02
C ILE A 387 -16.57 -5.55 -1.81
N GLU A 388 -17.55 -6.44 -1.72
CA GLU A 388 -18.45 -6.59 -0.56
C GLU A 388 -18.59 -8.08 -0.21
N GLY A 389 -18.22 -8.45 1.00
CA GLY A 389 -18.22 -9.85 1.44
C GLY A 389 -17.30 -10.70 0.56
N ASN A 390 -17.89 -11.72 -0.11
CA ASN A 390 -17.15 -12.58 -1.04
C ASN A 390 -17.23 -12.13 -2.50
N TYR A 391 -17.99 -11.09 -2.79
CA TYR A 391 -18.23 -10.68 -4.17
C TYR A 391 -17.36 -9.52 -4.57
N LYS A 392 -16.78 -9.63 -5.76
CA LYS A 392 -16.06 -8.57 -6.45
C LYS A 392 -16.77 -8.21 -7.72
N TYR A 393 -17.08 -6.93 -7.89
CA TYR A 393 -17.70 -6.38 -9.09
C TYR A 393 -16.79 -5.34 -9.70
N VAL A 394 -16.51 -5.50 -11.01
CA VAL A 394 -15.65 -4.61 -11.79
C VAL A 394 -16.46 -4.01 -12.95
N TYR A 395 -16.28 -2.72 -13.16
CA TYR A 395 -16.88 -1.99 -14.26
C TYR A 395 -15.83 -1.13 -14.97
N TYR A 396 -15.73 -1.30 -16.28
CA TYR A 396 -14.96 -0.42 -17.16
C TYR A 396 -15.92 0.42 -18.00
N ARG A 397 -15.62 1.73 -18.16
CA ARG A 397 -16.57 2.70 -18.73
C ARG A 397 -16.98 2.40 -20.19
N MET A 398 -16.09 1.78 -20.99
CA MET A 398 -16.26 1.59 -22.43
C MET A 398 -15.97 0.14 -22.82
N PHE A 399 -16.26 -0.20 -24.06
CA PHE A 399 -16.00 -1.47 -24.74
C PHE A 399 -16.91 -2.62 -24.30
N ALA A 400 -16.79 -3.76 -25.00
CA ALA A 400 -17.53 -4.97 -24.66
C ALA A 400 -16.93 -5.67 -23.42
N GLY A 401 -17.77 -6.46 -22.75
CA GLY A 401 -17.34 -7.17 -21.54
C GLY A 401 -17.02 -6.27 -20.35
N LYS A 402 -17.51 -5.04 -20.36
CA LYS A 402 -17.20 -3.98 -19.39
C LYS A 402 -17.59 -4.28 -17.95
N GLU A 403 -18.42 -5.28 -17.72
CA GLU A 403 -18.85 -5.69 -16.39
C GLU A 403 -18.37 -7.09 -16.08
N GLN A 404 -17.84 -7.27 -14.89
CA GLN A 404 -17.43 -8.55 -14.36
C GLN A 404 -17.95 -8.70 -12.93
N LEU A 405 -18.35 -9.90 -12.55
CA LEU A 405 -18.75 -10.29 -11.20
C LEU A 405 -18.10 -11.62 -10.86
N PHE A 406 -17.41 -11.65 -9.73
CA PHE A 406 -16.75 -12.87 -9.24
C PHE A 406 -17.17 -13.18 -7.81
N ASP A 407 -17.21 -14.47 -7.46
CA ASP A 407 -17.32 -14.94 -6.09
C ASP A 407 -15.94 -15.42 -5.63
N LEU A 408 -15.21 -14.55 -4.93
CA LEU A 408 -13.83 -14.79 -4.49
C LEU A 408 -13.70 -15.95 -3.47
N LYS A 409 -14.80 -16.40 -2.87
CA LYS A 409 -14.79 -17.57 -1.98
C LYS A 409 -14.59 -18.86 -2.78
N THR A 410 -15.21 -18.97 -3.93
CA THR A 410 -15.21 -20.18 -4.78
C THR A 410 -14.31 -20.05 -6.00
N ASP A 411 -13.96 -18.83 -6.39
CA ASP A 411 -13.16 -18.50 -7.59
C ASP A 411 -12.19 -17.37 -7.31
N LYS A 412 -11.18 -17.64 -6.47
CA LYS A 412 -10.12 -16.67 -6.11
C LYS A 412 -9.31 -16.18 -7.32
N GLY A 413 -9.24 -17.00 -8.37
CA GLY A 413 -8.48 -16.67 -9.59
C GLY A 413 -9.32 -15.97 -10.67
N GLU A 414 -10.55 -15.54 -10.36
CA GLU A 414 -11.40 -14.75 -11.27
C GLU A 414 -11.58 -15.39 -12.66
N LYS A 415 -11.69 -16.74 -12.68
CA LYS A 415 -11.79 -17.54 -13.92
C LYS A 415 -13.19 -17.52 -14.53
N ASN A 416 -14.24 -17.23 -13.74
CA ASN A 416 -15.63 -17.37 -14.12
C ASN A 416 -16.41 -16.09 -13.90
N ASN A 417 -16.61 -15.30 -14.94
CA ASN A 417 -17.44 -14.11 -14.86
C ASN A 417 -18.92 -14.45 -14.71
N LEU A 418 -19.50 -14.12 -13.56
CA LEU A 418 -20.88 -14.45 -13.16
C LEU A 418 -21.89 -13.41 -13.63
N VAL A 419 -21.47 -12.29 -14.25
CA VAL A 419 -22.31 -11.12 -14.54
C VAL A 419 -23.55 -11.45 -15.39
N LYS A 420 -23.50 -12.48 -16.25
CA LYS A 420 -24.61 -12.91 -17.11
C LYS A 420 -25.42 -14.09 -16.52
N LYS A 421 -25.00 -14.66 -15.38
CA LYS A 421 -25.69 -15.81 -14.79
C LYS A 421 -26.94 -15.35 -14.02
N VAL A 422 -28.09 -15.94 -14.33
CA VAL A 422 -29.39 -15.59 -13.76
C VAL A 422 -29.39 -15.73 -12.22
N ALA A 423 -28.74 -16.78 -11.69
CA ALA A 423 -28.65 -17.02 -10.25
C ALA A 423 -27.99 -15.87 -9.47
N TYR A 424 -27.21 -15.00 -10.12
CA TYR A 424 -26.51 -13.88 -9.49
C TYR A 424 -27.13 -12.52 -9.82
N THR A 425 -28.36 -12.47 -10.34
CA THR A 425 -29.02 -11.24 -10.76
C THR A 425 -29.18 -10.24 -9.60
N GLU A 426 -29.59 -10.69 -8.42
CA GLU A 426 -29.77 -9.80 -7.25
C GLU A 426 -28.41 -9.34 -6.68
N VAL A 427 -27.41 -10.21 -6.64
CA VAL A 427 -26.04 -9.85 -6.24
C VAL A 427 -25.51 -8.74 -7.18
N ARG A 428 -25.64 -8.94 -8.48
CA ARG A 428 -25.20 -7.95 -9.48
C ARG A 428 -25.92 -6.60 -9.31
N LYS A 429 -27.23 -6.62 -9.08
CA LYS A 429 -28.01 -5.38 -8.86
C LYS A 429 -27.52 -4.65 -7.60
N ASN A 430 -27.29 -5.38 -6.51
CA ASN A 430 -26.76 -4.79 -5.28
C ASN A 430 -25.36 -4.19 -5.49
N MET A 431 -24.44 -4.91 -6.11
CA MET A 431 -23.08 -4.42 -6.38
C MET A 431 -23.05 -3.20 -7.29
N ARG A 432 -23.94 -3.16 -8.31
CA ARG A 432 -24.10 -1.96 -9.15
C ARG A 432 -24.62 -0.76 -8.35
N ARG A 433 -25.59 -0.98 -7.46
CA ARG A 433 -26.13 0.09 -6.60
C ARG A 433 -25.04 0.66 -5.71
N ILE A 434 -24.24 -0.19 -5.04
CA ILE A 434 -23.13 0.23 -4.19
C ILE A 434 -22.10 1.04 -4.98
N MET A 435 -21.82 0.64 -6.21
CA MET A 435 -20.86 1.37 -7.06
C MET A 435 -21.36 2.76 -7.49
N LEU A 436 -22.66 3.00 -7.50
CA LEU A 436 -23.27 4.27 -7.92
C LEU A 436 -23.55 5.23 -6.76
N GLU A 437 -23.59 4.72 -5.53
CA GLU A 437 -23.68 5.50 -4.29
C GLU A 437 -22.33 6.08 -3.88
#